data_c550b81ef80c44cff931fbc7fe5a849a
#
_entry.id   c550b81ef80c44cff931fbc7fe5a849a
#
_cell.length_a   1.000
_cell.length_b   1.000
_cell.length_c   1.000
_cell.angle_alpha   90.00
_cell.angle_beta   90.00
_cell.angle_gamma   90.00
#
_symmetry.space_group_name_H-M   'P 1'
#
loop_
_entity.id
_entity.type
_entity.pdbx_description
1 polymer ?
#
loop_
_entity_poly.entity_id
_entity_poly.type
_entity_poly.pdbx_seq_one_letter_code
_entity_poly.pdbx_strand_id
1 'polypeptide(L)'
;YHDVVKKALKVLAGQVVRDTSADVKVFVDTAPLMEKPLAARAGLGWQGKHTNLVSRALGSWLFLGVVLSAAELAPDKPEVDHCGTCQACLDICPTKAFPAPYQIDARRCISYLTIEHAGPIPREFRAAMGNRIYGCDDCLAVCPWNKFASVASEARLQARDGLRSPALIGLASLDDAAFRALFSKNPIKRIGRDRFVRNVAIALGNSGSKPSIEPLESLARDPNPLVRGAGAWGLSRLLAKPDYAIRASRALDSERDADVRAEWEAGCE
;
A
#
# COMPACT_ATOMS: atom_id res chain seq x y z
N TYR A 1 12.49 5.82 -4.63
CA TYR A 1 12.05 7.22 -4.79
C TYR A 1 12.71 8.16 -3.78
N HIS A 2 12.96 7.75 -2.54
CA HIS A 2 13.60 8.60 -1.52
C HIS A 2 14.89 9.24 -2.03
N ASP A 3 15.81 8.44 -2.60
CA ASP A 3 17.09 8.97 -3.09
C ASP A 3 16.91 9.93 -4.27
N VAL A 4 15.94 9.65 -5.14
CA VAL A 4 15.62 10.50 -6.29
C VAL A 4 15.13 11.86 -5.84
N VAL A 5 14.06 11.87 -5.02
CA VAL A 5 13.45 13.10 -4.52
C VAL A 5 14.42 13.87 -3.61
N LYS A 6 15.13 13.17 -2.71
CA LYS A 6 16.11 13.79 -1.81
C LYS A 6 17.25 14.47 -2.55
N LYS A 7 17.72 13.88 -3.66
CA LYS A 7 18.77 14.50 -4.51
C LYS A 7 18.25 15.80 -5.11
N ALA A 8 17.05 15.81 -5.68
CA ALA A 8 16.44 17.01 -6.25
C ALA A 8 16.22 18.09 -5.18
N LEU A 9 15.70 17.72 -4.00
CA LEU A 9 15.52 18.66 -2.89
C LEU A 9 16.84 19.25 -2.40
N LYS A 10 17.94 18.49 -2.36
CA LYS A 10 19.26 19.03 -1.99
C LYS A 10 19.77 20.08 -2.98
N VAL A 11 19.50 19.90 -4.27
CA VAL A 11 19.85 20.90 -5.31
C VAL A 11 19.05 22.17 -5.07
N LEU A 12 17.72 22.05 -4.87
CA LEU A 12 16.85 23.19 -4.56
C LEU A 12 17.26 23.89 -3.26
N ALA A 13 17.49 23.13 -2.20
CA ALA A 13 17.92 23.65 -0.90
C ALA A 13 19.26 24.41 -1.03
N GLY A 14 20.21 23.87 -1.82
CA GLY A 14 21.47 24.55 -2.10
C GLY A 14 21.29 25.88 -2.85
N GLN A 15 20.26 26.00 -3.71
CA GLN A 15 19.92 27.27 -4.32
C GLN A 15 19.38 28.26 -3.29
N VAL A 16 18.45 27.84 -2.43
CA VAL A 16 17.90 28.68 -1.34
C VAL A 16 19.04 29.21 -0.45
N VAL A 17 20.00 28.37 -0.08
CA VAL A 17 21.15 28.79 0.74
C VAL A 17 22.00 29.84 -0.01
N ARG A 18 22.26 29.66 -1.29
CA ARG A 18 23.05 30.65 -2.09
C ARG A 18 22.36 32.00 -2.16
N ASP A 19 21.02 31.99 -2.32
CA ASP A 19 20.24 33.21 -2.53
C ASP A 19 19.94 33.96 -1.23
N THR A 20 19.85 33.25 -0.10
CA THR A 20 19.38 33.82 1.16
C THR A 20 20.35 33.72 2.32
N SER A 21 21.42 32.91 2.19
CA SER A 21 22.33 32.54 3.29
C SER A 21 21.65 31.91 4.52
N ALA A 22 20.40 31.44 4.38
CA ALA A 22 19.63 30.88 5.46
C ALA A 22 19.85 29.38 5.61
N ASP A 23 19.70 28.87 6.84
CA ASP A 23 19.70 27.44 7.12
C ASP A 23 18.55 26.73 6.45
N VAL A 24 18.80 25.53 5.93
CA VAL A 24 17.80 24.68 5.28
C VAL A 24 17.86 23.24 5.77
N LYS A 25 16.72 22.54 5.77
CA LYS A 25 16.62 21.11 6.05
C LYS A 25 15.64 20.44 5.10
N VAL A 26 16.01 19.30 4.55
CA VAL A 26 15.20 18.56 3.56
C VAL A 26 14.62 17.26 4.14
N PHE A 27 13.37 16.95 3.78
CA PHE A 27 12.66 15.76 4.21
C PHE A 27 11.94 15.10 3.03
N VAL A 28 11.94 13.77 3.01
CA VAL A 28 11.22 12.94 2.05
C VAL A 28 10.69 11.75 2.83
N ASP A 29 9.44 11.79 3.29
CA ASP A 29 8.78 10.70 4.02
C ASP A 29 9.66 10.08 5.15
N THR A 30 10.49 10.92 5.78
CA THR A 30 11.50 10.47 6.78
C THR A 30 11.39 11.20 8.11
N ALA A 31 10.35 12.01 8.29
CA ALA A 31 10.08 12.76 9.51
C ALA A 31 8.56 12.84 9.74
N PRO A 32 8.10 13.12 10.96
CA PRO A 32 6.69 13.30 11.27
C PRO A 32 6.15 14.64 10.73
N LEU A 33 6.31 14.87 9.44
CA LEU A 33 5.78 16.02 8.72
C LEU A 33 4.54 15.62 7.93
N MET A 34 3.56 16.50 7.91
CA MET A 34 2.34 16.31 7.13
C MET A 34 2.51 16.95 5.74
N GLU A 35 3.21 16.26 4.84
CA GLU A 35 3.59 16.78 3.52
C GLU A 35 2.39 17.23 2.68
N LYS A 36 1.28 16.49 2.72
CA LYS A 36 0.08 16.81 1.92
C LYS A 36 -0.55 18.14 2.34
N PRO A 37 -0.85 18.40 3.64
CA PRO A 37 -1.32 19.71 4.10
C PRO A 37 -0.33 20.85 3.82
N LEU A 38 0.98 20.61 3.98
CA LEU A 38 2.01 21.61 3.69
C LEU A 38 2.02 21.96 2.21
N ALA A 39 1.98 20.96 1.32
CA ALA A 39 1.93 21.18 -0.12
C ALA A 39 0.66 21.94 -0.55
N ALA A 40 -0.49 21.63 0.05
CA ALA A 40 -1.73 22.34 -0.22
C ALA A 40 -1.64 23.82 0.21
N ARG A 41 -1.07 24.11 1.39
CA ARG A 41 -0.84 25.47 1.86
C ARG A 41 0.20 26.23 1.03
N ALA A 42 1.15 25.51 0.44
CA ALA A 42 2.16 26.08 -0.47
C ALA A 42 1.64 26.29 -1.91
N GLY A 43 0.32 26.12 -2.16
CA GLY A 43 -0.25 26.38 -3.49
C GLY A 43 0.06 25.33 -4.55
N LEU A 44 0.62 24.16 -4.18
CA LEU A 44 0.94 23.08 -5.14
C LEU A 44 -0.29 22.29 -5.60
N GLY A 45 -1.42 22.48 -4.92
CA GLY A 45 -2.68 21.82 -5.18
C GLY A 45 -3.57 21.84 -3.95
N TRP A 46 -4.61 21.02 -3.90
CA TRP A 46 -5.52 20.89 -2.76
C TRP A 46 -5.58 19.43 -2.27
N GLN A 47 -5.99 19.25 -1.02
CA GLN A 47 -6.34 17.91 -0.56
C GLN A 47 -7.71 17.53 -1.12
N GLY A 48 -7.73 16.54 -2.01
CA GLY A 48 -8.96 16.06 -2.61
C GLY A 48 -9.84 15.25 -1.64
N LYS A 49 -11.06 14.91 -2.07
CA LYS A 49 -11.99 14.08 -1.26
C LYS A 49 -11.41 12.75 -0.82
N HIS A 50 -10.42 12.20 -1.54
CA HIS A 50 -9.65 11.00 -1.18
C HIS A 50 -8.47 11.27 -0.22
N THR A 51 -8.38 12.46 0.35
CA THR A 51 -7.33 12.88 1.33
C THR A 51 -5.90 12.95 0.79
N ASN A 52 -5.67 12.73 -0.51
CA ASN A 52 -4.37 12.93 -1.14
C ASN A 52 -4.30 14.27 -1.85
N LEU A 53 -3.07 14.76 -2.10
CA LEU A 53 -2.86 15.99 -2.85
C LEU A 53 -3.29 15.81 -4.31
N VAL A 54 -3.96 16.81 -4.86
CA VAL A 54 -4.35 16.91 -6.27
C VAL A 54 -3.78 18.22 -6.82
N SER A 55 -3.05 18.15 -7.92
CA SER A 55 -2.53 19.30 -8.64
C SER A 55 -3.31 19.52 -9.93
N ARG A 56 -3.63 20.77 -10.26
CA ARG A 56 -4.26 21.13 -11.54
C ARG A 56 -3.40 20.76 -12.75
N ALA A 57 -2.08 20.87 -12.60
CA ALA A 57 -1.13 20.66 -13.70
C ALA A 57 -0.63 19.21 -13.80
N LEU A 58 -0.61 18.45 -12.68
CA LEU A 58 0.11 17.19 -12.59
C LEU A 58 -0.77 16.01 -12.14
N GLY A 59 -2.05 16.25 -11.81
CA GLY A 59 -2.93 15.20 -11.28
C GLY A 59 -2.61 14.83 -9.84
N SER A 60 -2.84 13.57 -9.45
CA SER A 60 -2.67 13.08 -8.07
C SER A 60 -1.53 12.07 -7.88
N TRP A 61 -0.79 11.71 -8.94
CA TRP A 61 0.35 10.80 -8.89
C TRP A 61 1.64 11.55 -8.57
N LEU A 62 1.80 11.98 -7.30
CA LEU A 62 2.87 12.87 -6.89
C LEU A 62 3.69 12.26 -5.76
N PHE A 63 5.01 12.35 -5.86
CA PHE A 63 5.91 12.24 -4.72
C PHE A 63 6.12 13.63 -4.13
N LEU A 64 6.05 13.74 -2.82
CA LEU A 64 6.22 15.00 -2.09
C LEU A 64 7.57 15.02 -1.38
N GLY A 65 8.11 16.21 -1.23
CA GLY A 65 9.27 16.46 -0.41
C GLY A 65 9.21 17.87 0.15
N VAL A 66 9.87 18.11 1.27
CA VAL A 66 9.81 19.37 2.01
C VAL A 66 11.21 19.92 2.19
N VAL A 67 11.35 21.23 1.91
CA VAL A 67 12.49 22.05 2.31
C VAL A 67 12.00 23.01 3.39
N LEU A 68 12.51 22.86 4.60
CA LEU A 68 12.36 23.87 5.64
C LEU A 68 13.50 24.86 5.52
N SER A 69 13.19 26.16 5.60
CA SER A 69 14.18 27.24 5.50
C SER A 69 13.95 28.27 6.61
N ALA A 70 15.03 28.82 7.13
CA ALA A 70 14.99 29.97 8.02
C ALA A 70 14.87 31.31 7.26
N ALA A 71 14.89 31.30 5.93
CA ALA A 71 14.68 32.50 5.12
C ALA A 71 13.23 32.99 5.24
N GLU A 72 13.06 34.30 5.28
CA GLU A 72 11.76 34.93 5.10
C GLU A 72 11.39 34.89 3.61
N LEU A 73 10.51 33.97 3.27
CA LEU A 73 9.98 33.82 1.92
C LEU A 73 8.51 34.22 1.91
N ALA A 74 8.09 35.00 0.93
CA ALA A 74 6.68 35.31 0.76
C ALA A 74 5.90 34.02 0.45
N PRO A 75 4.84 33.71 1.21
CA PRO A 75 4.05 32.51 0.97
C PRO A 75 3.21 32.63 -0.31
N ASP A 76 3.15 31.56 -1.08
CA ASP A 76 2.19 31.45 -2.18
C ASP A 76 0.75 31.37 -1.66
N LYS A 77 -0.21 31.72 -2.53
CA LYS A 77 -1.62 31.56 -2.19
C LYS A 77 -2.00 30.09 -2.26
N PRO A 78 -2.70 29.53 -1.26
CA PRO A 78 -3.25 28.18 -1.34
C PRO A 78 -4.15 28.02 -2.58
N GLU A 79 -4.10 26.83 -3.19
CA GLU A 79 -5.02 26.47 -4.26
C GLU A 79 -6.41 26.17 -3.67
N VAL A 80 -7.47 26.53 -4.40
CA VAL A 80 -8.85 26.22 -3.99
C VAL A 80 -9.20 24.77 -4.38
N ASP A 81 -10.20 24.20 -3.72
CA ASP A 81 -10.70 22.87 -4.04
C ASP A 81 -11.46 22.86 -5.37
N HIS A 82 -11.10 21.91 -6.23
CA HIS A 82 -11.74 21.68 -7.51
C HIS A 82 -12.41 20.30 -7.62
N CYS A 83 -12.66 19.60 -6.51
CA CYS A 83 -13.39 18.34 -6.51
C CYS A 83 -14.86 18.48 -6.92
N GLY A 84 -15.47 19.64 -6.63
CA GLY A 84 -16.86 19.92 -6.98
C GLY A 84 -17.83 18.83 -6.54
N THR A 85 -18.73 18.39 -7.42
CA THR A 85 -19.72 17.33 -7.17
C THR A 85 -19.18 15.92 -7.37
N CYS A 86 -17.96 15.74 -7.88
CA CYS A 86 -17.38 14.43 -8.17
C CYS A 86 -17.21 13.58 -6.89
N GLN A 87 -17.60 12.31 -6.94
CA GLN A 87 -17.48 11.33 -5.86
C GLN A 87 -16.76 10.04 -6.30
N ALA A 88 -16.20 9.99 -7.50
CA ALA A 88 -15.62 8.77 -8.07
C ALA A 88 -14.62 8.04 -7.14
N CYS A 89 -13.77 8.78 -6.41
CA CYS A 89 -12.81 8.19 -5.47
C CYS A 89 -13.47 7.58 -4.21
N LEU A 90 -14.64 8.10 -3.81
CA LEU A 90 -15.40 7.54 -2.68
C LEU A 90 -16.10 6.25 -3.10
N ASP A 91 -16.69 6.25 -4.29
CA ASP A 91 -17.48 5.14 -4.83
C ASP A 91 -16.63 3.93 -5.18
N ILE A 92 -15.41 4.16 -5.73
CA ILE A 92 -14.51 3.07 -6.15
C ILE A 92 -13.90 2.29 -4.98
N CYS A 93 -13.88 2.84 -3.76
CA CYS A 93 -13.18 2.24 -2.63
C CYS A 93 -13.79 0.89 -2.23
N PRO A 94 -13.08 -0.25 -2.41
CA PRO A 94 -13.66 -1.57 -2.19
C PRO A 94 -14.05 -1.84 -0.73
N THR A 95 -13.39 -1.18 0.21
CA THR A 95 -13.58 -1.35 1.67
C THR A 95 -14.35 -0.19 2.29
N LYS A 96 -14.83 0.75 1.47
CA LYS A 96 -15.56 1.95 1.94
C LYS A 96 -14.81 2.67 3.07
N ALA A 97 -13.53 2.95 2.82
CA ALA A 97 -12.65 3.60 3.79
C ALA A 97 -12.93 5.11 3.97
N PHE A 98 -13.80 5.70 3.16
CA PHE A 98 -14.18 7.11 3.25
C PHE A 98 -15.56 7.26 3.88
N PRO A 99 -15.65 7.59 5.19
CA PRO A 99 -16.95 7.82 5.85
C PRO A 99 -17.64 9.09 5.35
N ALA A 100 -16.86 10.07 4.88
CA ALA A 100 -17.32 11.30 4.26
C ALA A 100 -16.22 11.84 3.31
N PRO A 101 -16.55 12.77 2.41
CA PRO A 101 -15.54 13.51 1.65
C PRO A 101 -14.47 14.11 2.56
N TYR A 102 -13.21 14.05 2.14
CA TYR A 102 -12.04 14.57 2.88
C TYR A 102 -11.73 13.85 4.20
N GLN A 103 -12.36 12.73 4.48
CA GLN A 103 -12.13 11.91 5.66
C GLN A 103 -11.82 10.48 5.27
N ILE A 104 -10.85 9.86 5.95
CA ILE A 104 -10.50 8.45 5.75
C ILE A 104 -10.42 7.73 7.09
N ASP A 105 -11.07 6.57 7.18
CA ASP A 105 -10.77 5.59 8.22
C ASP A 105 -9.62 4.69 7.72
N ALA A 106 -8.42 4.98 8.18
CA ALA A 106 -7.23 4.24 7.76
C ALA A 106 -7.32 2.74 8.08
N ARG A 107 -8.04 2.35 9.14
CA ARG A 107 -8.23 0.94 9.55
C ARG A 107 -8.96 0.11 8.49
N ARG A 108 -9.70 0.79 7.60
CA ARG A 108 -10.41 0.19 6.47
C ARG A 108 -9.66 0.32 5.15
N CYS A 109 -8.64 1.18 5.09
CA CYS A 109 -7.88 1.45 3.87
C CYS A 109 -6.97 0.27 3.53
N ILE A 110 -7.09 -0.29 2.31
CA ILE A 110 -6.25 -1.41 1.86
C ILE A 110 -4.76 -1.05 1.87
N SER A 111 -4.39 0.19 1.56
CA SER A 111 -3.00 0.65 1.70
C SER A 111 -2.49 0.48 3.13
N TYR A 112 -3.25 0.93 4.13
CA TYR A 112 -2.90 0.74 5.53
C TYR A 112 -2.85 -0.74 5.91
N LEU A 113 -3.86 -1.52 5.52
CA LEU A 113 -3.95 -2.95 5.85
C LEU A 113 -2.78 -3.76 5.28
N THR A 114 -2.33 -3.42 4.08
CA THR A 114 -1.24 -4.16 3.40
C THR A 114 0.15 -3.68 3.79
N ILE A 115 0.30 -2.44 4.26
CA ILE A 115 1.59 -1.81 4.52
C ILE A 115 1.87 -1.62 6.01
N GLU A 116 0.91 -1.09 6.77
CA GLU A 116 1.16 -0.67 8.16
C GLU A 116 0.62 -1.69 9.18
N HIS A 117 -0.50 -2.34 8.87
CA HIS A 117 -1.13 -3.28 9.80
C HIS A 117 -0.26 -4.54 10.01
N ALA A 118 0.15 -4.77 11.24
CA ALA A 118 1.10 -5.84 11.58
C ALA A 118 0.43 -7.22 11.79
N GLY A 119 -0.82 -7.26 12.26
CA GLY A 119 -1.54 -8.47 12.62
C GLY A 119 -2.31 -9.13 11.46
N PRO A 120 -3.18 -10.11 11.77
CA PRO A 120 -4.11 -10.68 10.80
C PRO A 120 -5.03 -9.60 10.24
N ILE A 121 -5.19 -9.56 8.90
CA ILE A 121 -6.15 -8.63 8.29
C ILE A 121 -7.57 -9.09 8.65
N PRO A 122 -8.47 -8.19 9.12
CA PRO A 122 -9.84 -8.56 9.45
C PRO A 122 -10.55 -9.24 8.26
N ARG A 123 -11.28 -10.32 8.52
CA ARG A 123 -11.90 -11.16 7.48
C ARG A 123 -12.82 -10.37 6.55
N GLU A 124 -13.54 -9.39 7.10
CA GLU A 124 -14.47 -8.53 6.36
C GLU A 124 -13.83 -7.78 5.18
N PHE A 125 -12.51 -7.50 5.22
CA PHE A 125 -11.82 -6.77 4.17
C PHE A 125 -11.14 -7.67 3.14
N ARG A 126 -10.85 -8.94 3.47
CA ARG A 126 -9.98 -9.79 2.66
C ARG A 126 -10.52 -10.03 1.24
N ALA A 127 -11.82 -10.31 1.10
CA ALA A 127 -12.44 -10.48 -0.21
C ALA A 127 -12.37 -9.20 -1.06
N ALA A 128 -12.65 -8.05 -0.44
CA ALA A 128 -12.62 -6.74 -1.10
C ALA A 128 -11.20 -6.31 -1.51
N MET A 129 -10.16 -6.85 -0.89
CA MET A 129 -8.76 -6.56 -1.28
C MET A 129 -8.41 -7.09 -2.67
N GLY A 130 -9.08 -8.16 -3.14
CA GLY A 130 -8.77 -8.75 -4.44
C GLY A 130 -7.31 -9.20 -4.51
N ASN A 131 -6.58 -8.75 -5.53
CA ASN A 131 -5.16 -9.06 -5.74
C ASN A 131 -4.19 -7.97 -5.25
N ARG A 132 -4.63 -7.04 -4.40
CA ARG A 132 -3.81 -5.94 -3.88
C ARG A 132 -2.93 -6.44 -2.74
N ILE A 133 -1.62 -6.60 -3.02
CA ILE A 133 -0.65 -7.17 -2.08
C ILE A 133 0.22 -6.12 -1.38
N TYR A 134 0.28 -4.90 -1.93
CA TYR A 134 1.02 -3.77 -1.35
C TYR A 134 0.47 -2.45 -1.88
N GLY A 135 -0.26 -1.70 -1.05
CA GLY A 135 -0.98 -0.50 -1.49
C GLY A 135 -2.27 -0.81 -2.26
N CYS A 136 -2.97 0.23 -2.70
CA CYS A 136 -4.25 0.08 -3.42
C CYS A 136 -4.46 1.27 -4.32
N ASP A 137 -4.13 2.29 -4.45
CA ASP A 137 -4.24 3.49 -5.29
C ASP A 137 -5.54 3.66 -6.13
N ASP A 138 -6.58 2.85 -5.94
CA ASP A 138 -7.83 2.91 -6.71
C ASP A 138 -8.45 4.32 -6.67
N CYS A 139 -8.46 4.96 -5.50
CA CYS A 139 -8.99 6.29 -5.32
C CYS A 139 -8.16 7.37 -6.06
N LEU A 140 -6.86 7.15 -6.24
CA LEU A 140 -6.01 8.01 -7.06
C LEU A 140 -6.26 7.73 -8.54
N ALA A 141 -6.29 6.45 -8.93
CA ALA A 141 -6.42 6.04 -10.33
C ALA A 141 -7.70 6.57 -10.99
N VAL A 142 -8.82 6.61 -10.25
CA VAL A 142 -10.11 7.09 -10.78
C VAL A 142 -10.24 8.61 -10.79
N CYS A 143 -9.30 9.33 -10.20
CA CYS A 143 -9.38 10.80 -10.11
C CYS A 143 -9.35 11.45 -11.51
N PRO A 144 -10.39 12.22 -11.91
CA PRO A 144 -10.44 12.80 -13.25
C PRO A 144 -9.32 13.83 -13.51
N TRP A 145 -8.68 14.36 -12.47
CA TRP A 145 -7.53 15.26 -12.60
C TRP A 145 -6.29 14.55 -13.12
N ASN A 146 -6.23 13.22 -13.08
CA ASN A 146 -5.12 12.45 -13.66
C ASN A 146 -5.04 12.52 -15.19
N LYS A 147 -6.03 13.09 -15.87
CA LYS A 147 -5.90 13.44 -17.29
C LYS A 147 -4.73 14.40 -17.57
N PHE A 148 -4.25 15.11 -16.56
CA PHE A 148 -3.10 16.00 -16.64
C PHE A 148 -1.80 15.34 -16.15
N ALA A 149 -1.87 14.10 -15.61
CA ALA A 149 -0.69 13.38 -15.17
C ALA A 149 0.17 12.97 -16.38
N SER A 150 1.49 13.03 -16.19
CA SER A 150 2.46 12.56 -17.17
C SER A 150 3.32 11.45 -16.58
N VAL A 151 3.82 10.57 -17.46
CA VAL A 151 4.76 9.53 -17.02
C VAL A 151 6.05 10.19 -16.54
N ALA A 152 6.57 9.73 -15.40
CA ALA A 152 7.81 10.25 -14.87
C ALA A 152 8.96 10.02 -15.86
N SER A 153 9.72 11.06 -16.17
CA SER A 153 10.89 11.00 -17.04
C SER A 153 12.11 10.38 -16.33
N GLU A 154 12.12 10.32 -15.00
CA GLU A 154 13.22 9.74 -14.21
C GLU A 154 13.18 8.21 -14.29
N ALA A 155 14.13 7.63 -15.00
CA ALA A 155 14.20 6.17 -15.23
C ALA A 155 14.26 5.34 -13.95
N ARG A 156 14.84 5.89 -12.86
CA ARG A 156 14.90 5.20 -11.55
C ARG A 156 13.56 5.06 -10.84
N LEU A 157 12.51 5.76 -11.30
CA LEU A 157 11.13 5.61 -10.82
C LEU A 157 10.34 4.56 -11.61
N GLN A 158 10.89 4.06 -12.71
CA GLN A 158 10.25 3.00 -13.48
C GLN A 158 10.31 1.67 -12.75
N ALA A 159 9.24 0.86 -12.90
CA ALA A 159 9.21 -0.49 -12.35
C ALA A 159 10.30 -1.37 -12.97
N ARG A 160 11.03 -2.12 -12.13
CA ARG A 160 11.95 -3.15 -12.59
C ARG A 160 11.16 -4.27 -13.30
N ASP A 161 11.73 -4.87 -14.35
CA ASP A 161 11.01 -5.85 -15.16
C ASP A 161 10.45 -7.02 -14.33
N GLY A 162 11.22 -7.56 -13.39
CA GLY A 162 10.76 -8.62 -12.49
C GLY A 162 9.65 -8.22 -11.50
N LEU A 163 9.28 -6.92 -11.43
CA LEU A 163 8.24 -6.39 -10.56
C LEU A 163 7.04 -5.80 -11.31
N ARG A 164 6.99 -5.91 -12.63
CA ARG A 164 5.91 -5.34 -13.47
C ARG A 164 4.66 -6.20 -13.43
N SER A 165 4.46 -7.23 -13.02
CA SER A 165 3.28 -8.11 -12.85
C SER A 165 3.75 -9.51 -12.46
N PRO A 166 4.43 -9.65 -11.31
CA PRO A 166 4.94 -10.95 -10.90
C PRO A 166 3.78 -11.89 -10.59
N ALA A 167 3.95 -13.15 -10.94
CA ALA A 167 2.96 -14.18 -10.62
C ALA A 167 2.87 -14.37 -9.10
N LEU A 168 1.65 -14.35 -8.54
CA LEU A 168 1.40 -14.51 -7.10
C LEU A 168 2.01 -15.82 -6.56
N ILE A 169 1.96 -16.90 -7.32
CA ILE A 169 2.53 -18.22 -6.95
C ILE A 169 4.04 -18.09 -6.69
N GLY A 170 4.76 -17.37 -7.55
CA GLY A 170 6.19 -17.14 -7.36
C GLY A 170 6.49 -16.25 -6.15
N LEU A 171 5.60 -15.30 -5.84
CA LEU A 171 5.75 -14.45 -4.65
C LEU A 171 5.44 -15.21 -3.34
N ALA A 172 4.57 -16.21 -3.39
CA ALA A 172 4.23 -17.05 -2.25
C ALA A 172 5.39 -17.94 -1.78
N SER A 173 6.28 -18.32 -2.69
CA SER A 173 7.43 -19.20 -2.39
C SER A 173 8.66 -18.47 -1.83
N LEU A 174 8.61 -17.13 -1.66
CA LEU A 174 9.75 -16.37 -1.17
C LEU A 174 10.07 -16.69 0.29
N ASP A 175 11.30 -17.13 0.55
CA ASP A 175 11.91 -17.06 1.88
C ASP A 175 12.40 -15.64 2.22
N ASP A 176 12.91 -15.41 3.43
CA ASP A 176 13.37 -14.07 3.84
C ASP A 176 14.55 -13.59 2.98
N ALA A 177 15.47 -14.47 2.61
CA ALA A 177 16.65 -14.10 1.81
C ALA A 177 16.23 -13.66 0.38
N ALA A 178 15.38 -14.45 -0.28
CA ALA A 178 14.85 -14.14 -1.60
C ALA A 178 13.98 -12.87 -1.58
N PHE A 179 13.13 -12.70 -0.55
CA PHE A 179 12.35 -11.49 -0.35
C PHE A 179 13.23 -10.25 -0.23
N ARG A 180 14.26 -10.29 0.61
CA ARG A 180 15.19 -9.15 0.80
C ARG A 180 16.00 -8.83 -0.44
N ALA A 181 16.36 -9.85 -1.22
CA ALA A 181 17.07 -9.67 -2.49
C ALA A 181 16.15 -9.01 -3.53
N LEU A 182 14.95 -9.56 -3.74
CA LEU A 182 13.97 -9.08 -4.71
C LEU A 182 13.58 -7.62 -4.45
N PHE A 183 13.31 -7.27 -3.18
CA PHE A 183 12.88 -5.94 -2.77
C PHE A 183 14.01 -5.05 -2.24
N SER A 184 15.28 -5.36 -2.59
CA SER A 184 16.41 -4.47 -2.27
C SER A 184 16.18 -3.06 -2.83
N LYS A 185 16.40 -2.02 -2.01
CA LYS A 185 16.15 -0.60 -2.36
C LYS A 185 14.70 -0.29 -2.78
N ASN A 186 13.75 -1.08 -2.33
CA ASN A 186 12.32 -0.89 -2.56
C ASN A 186 11.59 -0.73 -1.22
N PRO A 187 10.57 0.15 -1.11
CA PRO A 187 9.83 0.35 0.14
C PRO A 187 9.10 -0.92 0.63
N ILE A 188 8.77 -1.87 -0.25
CA ILE A 188 8.17 -3.15 0.12
C ILE A 188 9.04 -3.91 1.14
N LYS A 189 10.38 -3.79 1.06
CA LYS A 189 11.29 -4.45 1.99
C LYS A 189 11.01 -4.09 3.46
N ARG A 190 10.46 -2.91 3.74
CA ARG A 190 10.18 -2.40 5.09
C ARG A 190 9.17 -3.26 5.85
N ILE A 191 8.18 -3.83 5.16
CA ILE A 191 7.13 -4.60 5.84
C ILE A 191 7.57 -6.00 6.27
N GLY A 192 8.67 -6.50 5.76
CA GLY A 192 9.16 -7.86 6.02
C GLY A 192 8.43 -8.93 5.21
N ARG A 193 9.08 -10.12 5.11
CA ARG A 193 8.57 -11.25 4.35
C ARG A 193 7.19 -11.71 4.83
N ASP A 194 6.98 -11.83 6.11
CA ASP A 194 5.77 -12.46 6.65
C ASP A 194 4.49 -11.65 6.38
N ARG A 195 4.55 -10.33 6.57
CA ARG A 195 3.42 -9.46 6.22
C ARG A 195 3.17 -9.42 4.71
N PHE A 196 4.24 -9.44 3.91
CA PHE A 196 4.10 -9.49 2.46
C PHE A 196 3.46 -10.80 2.01
N VAL A 197 3.94 -11.95 2.49
CA VAL A 197 3.40 -13.28 2.12
C VAL A 197 1.98 -13.47 2.67
N ARG A 198 1.64 -12.93 3.85
CA ARG A 198 0.24 -12.84 4.32
C ARG A 198 -0.66 -12.19 3.26
N ASN A 199 -0.24 -11.05 2.69
CA ASN A 199 -1.01 -10.35 1.68
C ASN A 199 -1.12 -11.17 0.38
N VAL A 200 -0.04 -11.84 -0.01
CA VAL A 200 -0.01 -12.74 -1.16
C VAL A 200 -0.96 -13.93 -0.97
N ALA A 201 -1.00 -14.54 0.21
CA ALA A 201 -1.91 -15.63 0.53
C ALA A 201 -3.38 -15.22 0.39
N ILE A 202 -3.74 -14.00 0.86
CA ILE A 202 -5.08 -13.45 0.67
C ILE A 202 -5.39 -13.26 -0.82
N ALA A 203 -4.46 -12.71 -1.59
CA ALA A 203 -4.63 -12.51 -3.03
C ALA A 203 -4.78 -13.86 -3.79
N LEU A 204 -4.04 -14.89 -3.40
CA LEU A 204 -4.19 -16.25 -3.94
C LEU A 204 -5.58 -16.82 -3.63
N GLY A 205 -6.07 -16.66 -2.40
CA GLY A 205 -7.43 -17.06 -2.02
C GLY A 205 -8.53 -16.34 -2.81
N ASN A 206 -8.30 -15.08 -3.19
CA ASN A 206 -9.21 -14.28 -4.03
C ASN A 206 -9.13 -14.64 -5.52
N SER A 207 -8.11 -15.36 -5.96
CA SER A 207 -7.86 -15.63 -7.39
C SER A 207 -8.92 -16.51 -8.05
N GLY A 208 -9.64 -17.34 -7.29
CA GLY A 208 -10.52 -18.38 -7.82
C GLY A 208 -9.78 -19.49 -8.59
N SER A 209 -8.46 -19.51 -8.57
CA SER A 209 -7.60 -20.36 -9.41
C SER A 209 -7.17 -21.63 -8.67
N LYS A 210 -7.49 -22.81 -9.21
CA LYS A 210 -7.08 -24.11 -8.64
C LYS A 210 -5.56 -24.26 -8.45
N PRO A 211 -4.69 -23.80 -9.38
CA PRO A 211 -3.24 -23.80 -9.17
C PRO A 211 -2.76 -23.07 -7.92
N SER A 212 -3.58 -22.21 -7.32
CA SER A 212 -3.25 -21.52 -6.06
C SER A 212 -3.36 -22.41 -4.81
N ILE A 213 -3.99 -23.58 -4.91
CA ILE A 213 -4.24 -24.50 -3.77
C ILE A 213 -2.92 -25.02 -3.19
N GLU A 214 -2.03 -25.56 -4.00
CA GLU A 214 -0.76 -26.12 -3.54
C GLU A 214 0.15 -25.06 -2.84
N PRO A 215 0.36 -23.85 -3.41
CA PRO A 215 1.03 -22.78 -2.67
C PRO A 215 0.36 -22.41 -1.35
N LEU A 216 -0.97 -22.34 -1.29
CA LEU A 216 -1.69 -22.06 -0.05
C LEU A 216 -1.56 -23.18 0.98
N GLU A 217 -1.53 -24.44 0.57
CA GLU A 217 -1.25 -25.58 1.47
C GLU A 217 0.17 -25.51 2.04
N SER A 218 1.15 -25.04 1.27
CA SER A 218 2.49 -24.76 1.77
C SER A 218 2.49 -23.63 2.78
N LEU A 219 1.82 -22.50 2.48
CA LEU A 219 1.72 -21.35 3.38
C LEU A 219 0.95 -21.67 4.68
N ALA A 220 -0.03 -22.56 4.63
CA ALA A 220 -0.74 -23.04 5.81
C ALA A 220 0.14 -23.88 6.76
N ARG A 221 1.36 -24.21 6.36
CA ARG A 221 2.41 -24.87 7.18
C ARG A 221 3.62 -23.98 7.45
N ASP A 222 3.53 -22.68 7.13
CA ASP A 222 4.62 -21.73 7.34
C ASP A 222 5.02 -21.61 8.83
N PRO A 223 6.28 -21.42 9.17
CA PRO A 223 6.68 -21.21 10.56
C PRO A 223 6.01 -20.01 11.23
N ASN A 224 5.65 -18.97 10.48
CA ASN A 224 5.00 -17.79 11.01
C ASN A 224 3.47 -17.94 11.06
N PRO A 225 2.81 -17.78 12.24
CA PRO A 225 1.37 -17.96 12.38
C PRO A 225 0.55 -16.99 11.52
N LEU A 226 1.03 -15.77 11.31
CA LEU A 226 0.36 -14.78 10.46
C LEU A 226 0.20 -15.28 9.01
N VAL A 227 1.22 -15.98 8.50
CA VAL A 227 1.20 -16.57 7.16
C VAL A 227 0.31 -17.82 7.15
N ARG A 228 0.41 -18.68 8.18
CA ARG A 228 -0.45 -19.89 8.28
C ARG A 228 -1.92 -19.54 8.28
N GLY A 229 -2.34 -18.56 9.09
CA GLY A 229 -3.75 -18.13 9.15
C GLY A 229 -4.24 -17.59 7.81
N ALA A 230 -3.43 -16.80 7.11
CA ALA A 230 -3.78 -16.32 5.77
C ALA A 230 -3.85 -17.47 4.75
N GLY A 231 -2.97 -18.46 4.85
CA GLY A 231 -3.01 -19.70 4.04
C GLY A 231 -4.29 -20.49 4.27
N ALA A 232 -4.68 -20.71 5.53
CA ALA A 232 -5.92 -21.38 5.90
C ALA A 232 -7.14 -20.66 5.33
N TRP A 233 -7.23 -19.34 5.48
CA TRP A 233 -8.28 -18.55 4.88
C TRP A 233 -8.29 -18.67 3.35
N GLY A 234 -7.14 -18.59 2.70
CA GLY A 234 -7.03 -18.74 1.24
C GLY A 234 -7.57 -20.08 0.75
N LEU A 235 -7.28 -21.18 1.47
CA LEU A 235 -7.80 -22.52 1.18
C LEU A 235 -9.32 -22.58 1.33
N SER A 236 -9.91 -21.95 2.35
CA SER A 236 -11.37 -21.92 2.53
C SER A 236 -12.10 -21.23 1.37
N ARG A 237 -11.39 -20.39 0.60
CA ARG A 237 -11.95 -19.69 -0.56
C ARG A 237 -11.94 -20.53 -1.83
N LEU A 238 -11.04 -21.52 -1.93
CA LEU A 238 -10.78 -22.27 -3.17
C LEU A 238 -11.23 -23.72 -3.11
N LEU A 239 -11.32 -24.30 -1.92
CA LEU A 239 -11.71 -25.68 -1.72
C LEU A 239 -13.23 -25.83 -1.55
N ALA A 240 -13.77 -26.97 -1.96
CA ALA A 240 -15.11 -27.38 -1.54
C ALA A 240 -15.12 -27.62 -0.02
N LYS A 241 -16.25 -27.35 0.65
CA LYS A 241 -16.37 -27.48 2.11
C LYS A 241 -15.87 -28.84 2.66
N PRO A 242 -16.20 -30.02 2.07
CA PRO A 242 -15.69 -31.29 2.57
C PRO A 242 -14.17 -31.42 2.49
N ASP A 243 -13.59 -30.98 1.38
CA ASP A 243 -12.13 -31.02 1.17
C ASP A 243 -11.38 -30.09 2.11
N TYR A 244 -11.97 -28.93 2.40
CA TYR A 244 -11.43 -28.00 3.39
C TYR A 244 -11.51 -28.58 4.81
N ALA A 245 -12.65 -29.16 5.21
CA ALA A 245 -12.87 -29.73 6.53
C ALA A 245 -11.85 -30.85 6.86
N ILE A 246 -11.52 -31.69 5.88
CA ILE A 246 -10.48 -32.74 6.03
C ILE A 246 -9.12 -32.11 6.37
N ARG A 247 -8.76 -31.01 5.69
CA ARG A 247 -7.48 -30.31 5.92
C ARG A 247 -7.48 -29.57 7.25
N ALA A 248 -8.59 -28.93 7.59
CA ALA A 248 -8.77 -28.24 8.85
C ALA A 248 -8.64 -29.20 10.05
N SER A 249 -9.30 -30.36 10.01
CA SER A 249 -9.18 -31.35 11.07
C SER A 249 -7.72 -31.75 11.30
N ARG A 250 -6.98 -32.10 10.23
CA ARG A 250 -5.57 -32.47 10.34
C ARG A 250 -4.67 -31.32 10.88
N ALA A 251 -4.96 -30.09 10.48
CA ALA A 251 -4.19 -28.93 10.93
C ALA A 251 -4.45 -28.63 12.42
N LEU A 252 -5.70 -28.71 12.85
CA LEU A 252 -6.13 -28.44 14.22
C LEU A 252 -5.56 -29.41 15.26
N ASP A 253 -5.18 -30.64 14.85
CA ASP A 253 -4.53 -31.64 15.73
C ASP A 253 -3.20 -31.11 16.28
N SER A 254 -2.45 -30.33 15.52
CA SER A 254 -1.10 -29.86 15.86
C SER A 254 -0.97 -28.34 16.02
N GLU A 255 -1.92 -27.55 15.50
CA GLU A 255 -1.85 -26.09 15.58
C GLU A 255 -2.03 -25.60 17.04
N ARG A 256 -1.15 -24.69 17.47
CA ARG A 256 -1.11 -24.13 18.82
C ARG A 256 -1.50 -22.66 18.87
N ASP A 257 -1.38 -21.95 17.77
CA ASP A 257 -1.71 -20.53 17.70
C ASP A 257 -3.24 -20.35 17.64
N ALA A 258 -3.77 -19.56 18.55
CA ALA A 258 -5.22 -19.39 18.72
C ALA A 258 -5.87 -18.70 17.49
N ASP A 259 -5.17 -17.72 16.89
CA ASP A 259 -5.70 -17.00 15.72
C ASP A 259 -5.73 -17.91 14.49
N VAL A 260 -4.70 -18.77 14.32
CA VAL A 260 -4.68 -19.75 13.22
C VAL A 260 -5.73 -20.82 13.40
N ARG A 261 -5.96 -21.29 14.63
CA ARG A 261 -7.06 -22.21 14.94
C ARG A 261 -8.40 -21.64 14.58
N ALA A 262 -8.67 -20.39 15.02
CA ALA A 262 -9.89 -19.67 14.68
C ALA A 262 -10.08 -19.50 13.16
N GLU A 263 -9.00 -19.33 12.39
CA GLU A 263 -9.10 -19.27 10.93
C GLU A 263 -9.49 -20.61 10.30
N TRP A 264 -8.98 -21.74 10.80
CA TRP A 264 -9.38 -23.07 10.34
C TRP A 264 -10.84 -23.38 10.68
N GLU A 265 -11.26 -23.07 11.91
CA GLU A 265 -12.62 -23.30 12.41
C GLU A 265 -13.64 -22.47 11.60
N ALA A 266 -13.40 -21.17 11.45
CA ALA A 266 -14.28 -20.26 10.72
C ALA A 266 -14.36 -20.55 9.21
N GLY A 267 -13.40 -21.27 8.63
CA GLY A 267 -13.48 -21.75 7.24
C GLY A 267 -14.38 -22.95 7.04
N CYS A 268 -14.75 -23.66 8.12
CA CYS A 268 -15.70 -24.78 8.09
C CYS A 268 -17.16 -24.33 8.10
N GLU A 269 -17.46 -23.13 8.60
CA GLU A 269 -18.80 -22.52 8.62
C GLU A 269 -19.25 -22.09 7.20
#